data_8575784aa11fda01745d8f40dd29643d
#
_entry.id   8575784aa11fda01745d8f40dd29643d
#
_cell.length_a   1.000
_cell.length_b   1.000
_cell.length_c   1.000
_cell.angle_alpha   90.00
_cell.angle_beta   90.00
_cell.angle_gamma   90.00
#
_symmetry.space_group_name_H-M   'P 1'
#
loop_
_entity.id
_entity.type
_entity.pdbx_description
1 polymer ?
#
loop_
_entity_poly.entity_id
_entity_poly.type
_entity_poly.pdbx_seq_one_letter_code
_entity_poly.pdbx_strand_id
1 'polypeptide(L)'
;EQGINLLVGARAHWHWQLDLRSVVLTWQAGCIIRAELLETIAQSLAEEHQNLLQTPMIKTLVEEGHELLRQWVVEATQHHIPVPALSANLQYFNSLCVDRLPMNLIQGQRDYFGEHGFARVDKPGQFHGDWR
;
A
#
# COMPACT_ATOMS: atom_id res chain seq x y z
N GLU A 1 -1.26 -5.44 3.59
CA GLU A 1 -0.50 -5.52 2.32
C GLU A 1 0.92 -5.01 2.52
N GLN A 2 1.18 -3.77 2.98
CA GLN A 2 2.54 -3.21 3.18
C GLN A 2 3.44 -4.10 4.03
N GLY A 3 2.94 -4.65 5.15
CA GLY A 3 3.71 -5.56 6.00
C GLY A 3 4.09 -6.87 5.30
N ILE A 4 3.20 -7.42 4.50
CA ILE A 4 3.50 -8.63 3.71
C ILE A 4 4.55 -8.31 2.64
N ASN A 5 4.44 -7.20 1.93
CA ASN A 5 5.43 -6.80 0.94
C ASN A 5 6.81 -6.54 1.56
N LEU A 6 6.87 -5.97 2.77
CA LEU A 6 8.12 -5.83 3.52
C LEU A 6 8.74 -7.20 3.82
N LEU A 7 7.95 -8.17 4.26
CA LEU A 7 8.44 -9.52 4.54
C LEU A 7 8.89 -10.26 3.26
N VAL A 8 8.19 -10.06 2.14
CA VAL A 8 8.61 -10.57 0.82
C VAL A 8 9.98 -9.99 0.44
N GLY A 9 10.15 -8.69 0.55
CA GLY A 9 11.42 -8.02 0.27
C GLY A 9 12.55 -8.46 1.20
N ALA A 10 12.27 -8.60 2.49
CA ALA A 10 13.23 -9.08 3.49
C ALA A 10 13.65 -10.53 3.22
N ARG A 11 12.69 -11.41 2.91
CA ARG A 11 12.94 -12.80 2.54
C ARG A 11 13.89 -12.89 1.34
N ALA A 12 13.65 -12.09 0.32
CA ALA A 12 14.50 -12.07 -0.87
C ALA A 12 15.90 -11.52 -0.58
N HIS A 13 15.99 -10.40 0.16
CA HIS A 13 17.25 -9.71 0.42
C HIS A 13 18.21 -10.50 1.34
N TRP A 14 17.65 -11.11 2.41
CA TRP A 14 18.45 -11.86 3.39
C TRP A 14 18.40 -13.37 3.22
N HIS A 15 17.77 -13.87 2.16
CA HIS A 15 17.60 -15.30 1.88
C HIS A 15 16.96 -16.09 3.02
N TRP A 16 15.99 -15.46 3.73
CA TRP A 16 15.30 -16.12 4.82
C TRP A 16 14.38 -17.23 4.33
N GLN A 17 14.38 -18.36 5.04
CA GLN A 17 13.41 -19.44 4.84
C GLN A 17 12.08 -19.09 5.56
N LEU A 18 11.40 -18.05 5.09
CA LEU A 18 10.21 -17.50 5.72
C LEU A 18 8.96 -17.96 4.97
N ASP A 19 8.14 -18.76 5.64
CA ASP A 19 6.79 -19.10 5.17
C ASP A 19 5.80 -18.01 5.60
N LEU A 20 5.39 -17.17 4.65
CA LEU A 20 4.49 -16.05 4.89
C LEU A 20 3.10 -16.51 5.34
N ARG A 21 2.63 -17.67 4.87
CA ARG A 21 1.37 -18.24 5.32
C ARG A 21 1.41 -18.53 6.82
N SER A 22 2.45 -19.20 7.29
CA SER A 22 2.65 -19.49 8.71
C SER A 22 2.74 -18.22 9.54
N VAL A 23 3.43 -17.17 9.04
CA VAL A 23 3.48 -15.87 9.73
C VAL A 23 2.08 -15.29 9.92
N VAL A 24 1.26 -15.24 8.88
CA VAL A 24 -0.12 -14.71 8.96
C VAL A 24 -0.97 -15.53 9.93
N LEU A 25 -0.85 -16.85 9.93
CA LEU A 25 -1.59 -17.71 10.83
C LEU A 25 -1.23 -17.49 12.31
N THR A 26 -0.01 -17.05 12.64
CA THR A 26 0.34 -16.69 14.02
C THR A 26 -0.49 -15.52 14.57
N TRP A 27 -1.05 -14.67 13.70
CA TRP A 27 -1.87 -13.53 14.11
C TRP A 27 -3.33 -13.90 14.42
N GLN A 28 -3.75 -15.14 14.16
CA GLN A 28 -5.13 -15.57 14.40
C GLN A 28 -5.44 -15.78 15.89
N ALA A 29 -4.43 -15.99 16.73
CA ALA A 29 -4.62 -16.23 18.16
C ALA A 29 -3.74 -15.32 19.00
N GLY A 30 -4.34 -14.68 20.02
CA GLY A 30 -3.63 -13.82 20.96
C GLY A 30 -3.16 -12.47 20.38
N CYS A 31 -3.65 -12.08 19.22
CA CYS A 31 -3.28 -10.84 18.55
C CYS A 31 -4.49 -9.91 18.40
N ILE A 32 -4.28 -8.59 18.54
CA ILE A 32 -5.32 -7.58 18.37
C ILE A 32 -5.83 -7.49 16.93
N ILE A 33 -5.00 -7.90 15.96
CA ILE A 33 -5.36 -7.89 14.53
C ILE A 33 -6.10 -9.17 14.08
N ARG A 34 -6.52 -10.02 15.02
CA ARG A 34 -7.31 -11.21 14.71
C ARG A 34 -8.54 -10.85 13.88
N ALA A 35 -8.66 -11.46 12.70
CA ALA A 35 -9.78 -11.27 11.79
C ALA A 35 -9.99 -12.53 10.92
N GLU A 36 -11.20 -12.77 10.45
CA GLU A 36 -11.51 -13.84 9.49
C GLU A 36 -10.72 -13.69 8.18
N LEU A 37 -10.46 -12.45 7.80
CA LEU A 37 -9.63 -12.12 6.62
C LEU A 37 -8.22 -12.74 6.66
N LEU A 38 -7.68 -13.04 7.85
CA LEU A 38 -6.36 -13.69 7.96
C LEU A 38 -6.31 -15.08 7.33
N GLU A 39 -7.40 -15.83 7.41
CA GLU A 39 -7.49 -17.14 6.73
C GLU A 39 -7.42 -16.96 5.21
N THR A 40 -8.19 -16.02 4.67
CA THR A 40 -8.17 -15.67 3.24
C THR A 40 -6.79 -15.22 2.79
N ILE A 41 -6.12 -14.39 3.58
CA ILE A 41 -4.74 -13.95 3.31
C ILE A 41 -3.77 -15.14 3.34
N ALA A 42 -3.89 -16.02 4.34
CA ALA A 42 -3.03 -17.19 4.48
C ALA A 42 -3.21 -18.17 3.30
N GLN A 43 -4.44 -18.37 2.83
CA GLN A 43 -4.73 -19.16 1.63
C GLN A 43 -4.14 -18.51 0.38
N SER A 44 -4.29 -17.21 0.22
CA SER A 44 -3.75 -16.45 -0.91
C SER A 44 -2.21 -16.46 -0.97
N LEU A 45 -1.53 -16.65 0.17
CA LEU A 45 -0.07 -16.73 0.26
C LEU A 45 0.47 -18.16 0.12
N ALA A 46 -0.39 -19.17 -0.04
CA ALA A 46 0.03 -20.55 -0.28
C ALA A 46 0.71 -20.73 -1.65
N GLU A 47 0.41 -19.88 -2.61
CA GLU A 47 1.08 -19.80 -3.90
C GLU A 47 2.17 -18.74 -3.85
N GLU A 48 3.25 -18.89 -4.64
CA GLU A 48 4.33 -17.90 -4.71
C GLU A 48 3.88 -16.63 -5.45
N HIS A 49 3.30 -15.70 -4.73
CA HIS A 49 2.99 -14.36 -5.24
C HIS A 49 3.94 -13.32 -4.68
N GLN A 50 4.35 -12.38 -5.52
CA GLN A 50 5.21 -11.25 -5.14
C GLN A 50 4.44 -10.14 -4.43
N ASN A 51 3.12 -10.03 -4.66
CA ASN A 51 2.27 -8.98 -4.10
C ASN A 51 0.90 -9.56 -3.70
N LEU A 52 0.50 -9.36 -2.46
CA LEU A 52 -0.76 -9.85 -1.92
C LEU A 52 -1.99 -9.36 -2.72
N LEU A 53 -2.00 -8.09 -3.14
CA LEU A 53 -3.10 -7.50 -3.91
C LEU A 53 -3.25 -8.07 -5.33
N GLN A 54 -2.23 -8.77 -5.83
CA GLN A 54 -2.28 -9.43 -7.14
C GLN A 54 -2.81 -10.86 -7.07
N THR A 55 -2.98 -11.41 -5.86
CA THR A 55 -3.59 -12.73 -5.71
C THR A 55 -5.06 -12.68 -6.10
N PRO A 56 -5.61 -13.67 -6.85
CA PRO A 56 -6.97 -13.59 -7.37
C PRO A 56 -8.02 -13.34 -6.29
N MET A 57 -7.92 -14.03 -5.16
CA MET A 57 -8.87 -13.93 -4.07
C MET A 57 -8.87 -12.55 -3.41
N ILE A 58 -7.70 -11.99 -3.10
CA ILE A 58 -7.59 -10.64 -2.50
C ILE A 58 -7.97 -9.56 -3.51
N LYS A 59 -7.58 -9.73 -4.78
CA LYS A 59 -7.96 -8.81 -5.85
C LYS A 59 -9.48 -8.68 -5.94
N THR A 60 -10.22 -9.80 -5.98
CA THR A 60 -11.68 -9.79 -6.01
C THR A 60 -12.27 -9.07 -4.80
N LEU A 61 -11.80 -9.37 -3.57
CA LEU A 61 -12.28 -8.69 -2.37
C LEU A 61 -12.05 -7.17 -2.41
N VAL A 62 -10.92 -6.74 -2.93
CA VAL A 62 -10.60 -5.31 -3.04
C VAL A 62 -11.45 -4.66 -4.13
N GLU A 63 -11.63 -5.30 -5.28
CA GLU A 63 -12.48 -4.80 -6.37
C GLU A 63 -13.96 -4.67 -5.95
N GLU A 64 -14.46 -5.59 -5.14
CA GLU A 64 -15.82 -5.51 -4.61
C GLU A 64 -15.96 -4.46 -3.47
N GLY A 65 -14.94 -4.33 -2.63
CA GLY A 65 -15.01 -3.50 -1.42
C GLY A 65 -14.63 -2.03 -1.60
N HIS A 66 -13.78 -1.69 -2.59
CA HIS A 66 -13.22 -0.34 -2.68
C HIS A 66 -14.26 0.74 -3.00
N GLU A 67 -15.26 0.42 -3.79
CA GLU A 67 -16.32 1.38 -4.13
C GLU A 67 -17.22 1.66 -2.92
N LEU A 68 -17.52 0.64 -2.14
CA LEU A 68 -18.25 0.80 -0.88
C LEU A 68 -17.46 1.65 0.11
N LEU A 69 -16.15 1.40 0.25
CA LEU A 69 -15.26 2.22 1.07
C LEU A 69 -15.28 3.69 0.62
N ARG A 70 -15.26 3.95 -0.68
CA ARG A 70 -15.36 5.30 -1.25
C ARG A 70 -16.65 5.99 -0.85
N GLN A 71 -17.78 5.30 -1.00
CA GLN A 71 -19.10 5.82 -0.62
C GLN A 71 -19.16 6.16 0.87
N TRP A 72 -18.66 5.30 1.73
CA TRP A 72 -18.61 5.56 3.18
C TRP A 72 -17.74 6.76 3.53
N VAL A 73 -16.60 6.94 2.90
CA VAL A 73 -15.72 8.10 3.14
C VAL A 73 -16.38 9.39 2.66
N VAL A 74 -17.05 9.37 1.52
CA VAL A 74 -17.81 10.52 0.99
C VAL A 74 -18.94 10.90 1.94
N GLU A 75 -19.77 9.93 2.33
CA GLU A 75 -20.90 10.15 3.22
C GLU A 75 -20.46 10.70 4.58
N ALA A 76 -19.42 10.09 5.18
CA ALA A 76 -18.86 10.57 6.43
C ALA A 76 -18.35 12.01 6.31
N THR A 77 -17.69 12.35 5.20
CA THR A 77 -17.18 13.71 4.96
C THR A 77 -18.33 14.72 4.84
N GLN A 78 -19.40 14.38 4.12
CA GLN A 78 -20.59 15.23 3.98
C GLN A 78 -21.27 15.52 5.32
N HIS A 79 -21.26 14.55 6.21
CA HIS A 79 -21.86 14.67 7.56
C HIS A 79 -20.87 15.12 8.65
N HIS A 80 -19.67 15.60 8.26
CA HIS A 80 -18.61 16.04 9.17
C HIS A 80 -18.16 14.97 10.20
N ILE A 81 -18.29 13.69 9.84
CA ILE A 81 -17.85 12.57 10.67
C ILE A 81 -16.38 12.25 10.36
N PRO A 82 -15.45 12.35 11.33
CA PRO A 82 -14.04 12.05 11.08
C PRO A 82 -13.81 10.55 10.95
N VAL A 83 -13.30 10.13 9.80
CA VAL A 83 -12.94 8.73 9.49
C VAL A 83 -11.50 8.62 8.95
N PRO A 84 -10.49 9.05 9.72
CA PRO A 84 -9.12 9.18 9.22
C PRO A 84 -8.53 7.85 8.72
N ALA A 85 -8.79 6.73 9.40
CA ALA A 85 -8.29 5.43 8.98
C ALA A 85 -8.91 4.97 7.66
N LEU A 86 -10.22 5.12 7.47
CA LEU A 86 -10.90 4.75 6.22
C LEU A 86 -10.43 5.64 5.08
N SER A 87 -10.30 6.95 5.32
CA SER A 87 -9.78 7.91 4.33
C SER A 87 -8.35 7.57 3.91
N ALA A 88 -7.46 7.26 4.86
CA ALA A 88 -6.09 6.88 4.56
C ALA A 88 -6.02 5.58 3.73
N ASN A 89 -6.83 4.57 4.06
CA ASN A 89 -6.90 3.33 3.30
C ASN A 89 -7.41 3.56 1.87
N LEU A 90 -8.44 4.39 1.69
CA LEU A 90 -8.94 4.74 0.36
C LEU A 90 -7.87 5.47 -0.47
N GLN A 91 -7.16 6.44 0.12
CA GLN A 91 -6.08 7.16 -0.56
C GLN A 91 -4.89 6.26 -0.90
N TYR A 92 -4.54 5.33 -0.01
CA TYR A 92 -3.52 4.33 -0.29
C TYR A 92 -3.91 3.49 -1.51
N PHE A 93 -5.12 2.94 -1.54
CA PHE A 93 -5.62 2.17 -2.69
C PHE A 93 -5.64 2.99 -3.98
N ASN A 94 -6.19 4.22 -3.93
CA ASN A 94 -6.20 5.12 -5.09
C ASN A 94 -4.78 5.38 -5.61
N SER A 95 -3.80 5.51 -4.70
CA SER A 95 -2.40 5.73 -5.07
C SER A 95 -1.77 4.52 -5.77
N LEU A 96 -2.21 3.31 -5.45
CA LEU A 96 -1.76 2.10 -6.15
C LEU A 96 -2.35 1.94 -7.56
N CYS A 97 -3.48 2.61 -7.83
CA CYS A 97 -4.21 2.50 -9.09
C CYS A 97 -3.79 3.54 -10.14
N VAL A 98 -2.83 4.43 -9.85
CA VAL A 98 -2.40 5.47 -10.78
C VAL A 98 -0.90 5.43 -11.02
N ASP A 99 -0.51 5.60 -12.29
CA ASP A 99 0.91 5.59 -12.69
C ASP A 99 1.67 6.84 -12.20
N ARG A 100 0.97 7.95 -12.06
CA ARG A 100 1.56 9.23 -11.64
C ARG A 100 0.80 9.83 -10.47
N LEU A 101 1.45 9.85 -9.33
CA LEU A 101 0.93 10.50 -8.14
C LEU A 101 1.17 12.01 -8.18
N PRO A 102 0.32 12.82 -7.53
CA PRO A 102 0.49 14.29 -7.43
C PRO A 102 1.62 14.65 -6.43
N MET A 103 2.71 13.89 -6.42
CA MET A 103 3.84 14.06 -5.50
C MET A 103 4.93 14.98 -6.06
N ASN A 104 4.77 15.49 -7.29
CA ASN A 104 5.71 16.39 -7.92
C ASN A 104 5.97 17.64 -7.06
N LEU A 105 4.92 18.21 -6.47
CA LEU A 105 5.04 19.37 -5.60
C LEU A 105 5.89 19.05 -4.36
N ILE A 106 5.66 17.91 -3.73
CA ILE A 106 6.44 17.49 -2.56
C ILE A 106 7.89 17.24 -2.94
N GLN A 107 8.14 16.60 -4.07
CA GLN A 107 9.51 16.37 -4.54
C GLN A 107 10.21 17.67 -4.95
N GLY A 108 9.49 18.61 -5.58
CA GLY A 108 9.99 19.95 -5.86
C GLY A 108 10.30 20.72 -4.58
N GLN A 109 9.44 20.64 -3.57
CA GLN A 109 9.66 21.25 -2.26
C GLN A 109 10.91 20.66 -1.56
N ARG A 110 11.11 19.36 -1.61
CA ARG A 110 12.32 18.71 -1.06
C ARG A 110 13.59 19.20 -1.77
N ASP A 111 13.53 19.35 -3.09
CA ASP A 111 14.64 19.87 -3.86
C ASP A 111 14.92 21.34 -3.53
N TYR A 112 13.87 22.15 -3.42
CA TYR A 112 13.98 23.55 -3.02
C TYR A 112 14.64 23.75 -1.65
N PHE A 113 14.25 22.94 -0.65
CA PHE A 113 14.77 23.09 0.71
C PHE A 113 16.14 22.47 0.94
N GLY A 114 16.49 21.41 0.22
CA GLY A 114 17.67 20.61 0.56
C GLY A 114 18.40 20.01 -0.62
N GLU A 115 18.14 20.45 -1.84
CA GLU A 115 18.76 19.93 -3.06
C GLU A 115 18.68 18.40 -3.17
N HIS A 116 17.54 17.81 -2.70
CA HIS A 116 17.36 16.34 -2.71
C HIS A 116 17.24 15.76 -4.12
N GLY A 117 17.03 16.60 -5.11
CA GLY A 117 16.92 16.23 -6.50
C GLY A 117 15.60 15.51 -6.84
N PHE A 118 15.41 15.29 -8.11
CA PHE A 118 14.27 14.54 -8.64
C PHE A 118 14.65 13.81 -9.93
N ALA A 119 13.97 12.69 -10.19
CA ALA A 119 14.04 12.01 -11.45
C ALA A 119 13.01 12.59 -12.42
N ARG A 120 13.38 12.74 -13.69
CA ARG A 120 12.46 13.15 -14.76
C ARG A 120 11.89 11.93 -15.45
N VAL A 121 10.68 12.08 -16.01
CA VAL A 121 10.03 11.02 -16.79
C VAL A 121 10.48 10.96 -18.24
N ASP A 122 11.06 12.08 -18.74
CA ASP A 122 11.45 12.24 -20.14
C ASP A 122 12.94 11.95 -20.39
N LYS A 123 13.75 11.84 -19.35
CA LYS A 123 15.16 11.49 -19.46
C LYS A 123 15.73 10.92 -18.16
N PRO A 124 16.70 9.99 -18.26
CA PRO A 124 17.35 9.40 -17.08
C PRO A 124 18.25 10.42 -16.37
N GLY A 125 18.48 10.19 -15.07
CA GLY A 125 19.38 10.98 -14.24
C GLY A 125 18.70 11.64 -13.06
N GLN A 126 19.48 12.33 -12.24
CA GLN A 126 19.02 13.18 -11.14
C GLN A 126 19.13 14.64 -11.57
N PHE A 127 18.14 15.42 -11.23
CA PHE A 127 18.01 16.82 -11.62
C PHE A 127 17.68 17.67 -10.41
N HIS A 128 18.02 18.94 -10.50
CA HIS A 128 17.64 19.99 -9.57
C HIS A 128 16.88 21.08 -10.32
N GLY A 129 15.96 21.74 -9.64
CA GLY A 129 15.29 22.91 -10.17
C GLY A 129 16.17 24.17 -10.06
N ASP A 130 15.96 25.12 -10.97
CA ASP A 130 16.46 26.48 -10.78
C ASP A 130 15.42 27.24 -9.96
N TRP A 131 15.66 27.33 -8.66
CA TRP A 131 14.73 27.90 -7.68
C TRP A 131 15.01 29.38 -7.36
N ARG A 132 15.85 30.04 -8.15
CA ARG A 132 16.23 31.45 -7.96
C ARG A 132 15.29 32.38 -8.69
#